data_9d0d5cc7230789feb649b3032dccf6e1
#
_entry.id   9d0d5cc7230789feb649b3032dccf6e1
#
_cell.length_a   1.000
_cell.length_b   1.000
_cell.length_c   1.000
_cell.angle_alpha   90.00
_cell.angle_beta   90.00
_cell.angle_gamma   90.00
#
_symmetry.space_group_name_H-M   'P 1'
#
loop_
_entity.id
_entity.type
_entity.pdbx_description
1 polymer ?
#
loop_
_entity_poly.entity_id
_entity_poly.type
_entity_poly.pdbx_seq_one_letter_code
_entity_poly.pdbx_strand_id
1 'polypeptide(L)'
;MFIQDDAEAYDAVFAGIGQNQLRMVGPDLIYGRLFDKIGFGAVRTSDDEIFKSLVVTRLYHPGSKLKTLRYMAYFMNKYYDEDKIYRYLDELCWRHGSKHKGNYDVKHDIEQVTYNQTKKVLGGSVAIVFYDTTTMYFESREDDARIPGWSKDGKNANPQVVLGLLVGPGGNPIGYEIHEGNTYEGHTMIPI
;
A
#
# COMPACT_ATOMS: atom_id res chain seq x y z
N MET A 1 46.14 -18.99 -21.04
CA MET A 1 46.66 -17.63 -20.91
C MET A 1 45.62 -16.57 -21.21
N PHE A 2 44.32 -16.89 -21.16
CA PHE A 2 43.20 -15.94 -21.43
C PHE A 2 42.22 -15.75 -20.25
N ILE A 3 42.48 -16.42 -19.10
CA ILE A 3 41.54 -16.36 -17.95
C ILE A 3 41.98 -15.33 -16.88
N GLN A 4 43.25 -14.92 -16.88
CA GLN A 4 43.80 -13.99 -15.91
C GLN A 4 43.49 -12.52 -16.23
N ASP A 5 43.43 -12.17 -17.49
CA ASP A 5 43.11 -10.80 -17.94
C ASP A 5 41.64 -10.42 -17.65
N ASP A 6 40.71 -11.39 -17.71
CA ASP A 6 39.31 -11.15 -17.44
C ASP A 6 39.04 -10.90 -15.94
N ALA A 7 39.75 -11.55 -15.04
CA ALA A 7 39.59 -11.36 -13.60
C ALA A 7 40.02 -9.97 -13.15
N GLU A 8 41.15 -9.46 -13.65
CA GLU A 8 41.61 -8.09 -13.36
C GLU A 8 40.67 -7.01 -13.93
N ALA A 9 40.09 -7.27 -15.10
CA ALA A 9 39.09 -6.39 -15.70
C ALA A 9 37.80 -6.37 -14.87
N TYR A 10 37.32 -7.51 -14.37
CA TYR A 10 36.16 -7.59 -13.46
C TYR A 10 36.44 -6.88 -12.13
N ASP A 11 37.59 -7.09 -11.53
CA ASP A 11 37.98 -6.45 -10.26
C ASP A 11 38.05 -4.92 -10.41
N ALA A 12 38.56 -4.41 -11.54
CA ALA A 12 38.58 -2.98 -11.83
C ALA A 12 37.17 -2.39 -12.00
N VAL A 13 36.24 -3.13 -12.66
CA VAL A 13 34.84 -2.73 -12.80
C VAL A 13 34.16 -2.73 -11.43
N PHE A 14 34.34 -3.77 -10.60
CA PHE A 14 33.77 -3.85 -9.26
C PHE A 14 34.33 -2.79 -8.31
N ALA A 15 35.61 -2.48 -8.38
CA ALA A 15 36.24 -1.42 -7.61
C ALA A 15 35.72 -0.01 -7.98
N GLY A 16 35.25 0.17 -9.21
CA GLY A 16 34.65 1.40 -9.70
C GLY A 16 33.17 1.57 -9.33
N ILE A 17 32.49 0.51 -8.84
CA ILE A 17 31.09 0.56 -8.45
C ILE A 17 30.95 1.22 -7.07
N GLY A 18 30.55 2.50 -7.04
CA GLY A 18 30.18 3.19 -5.80
C GLY A 18 28.88 2.62 -5.22
N GLN A 19 28.70 2.74 -3.89
CA GLN A 19 27.46 2.33 -3.22
C GLN A 19 26.21 2.97 -3.82
N ASN A 20 26.33 4.17 -4.39
CA ASN A 20 25.23 4.89 -5.05
C ASN A 20 24.83 4.31 -6.41
N GLN A 21 25.59 3.36 -6.94
CA GLN A 21 25.33 2.67 -8.21
C GLN A 21 24.64 1.32 -8.00
N LEU A 22 24.54 0.86 -6.76
CA LEU A 22 23.83 -0.37 -6.43
C LEU A 22 22.33 -0.09 -6.36
N ARG A 23 21.56 -0.85 -7.13
CA ARG A 23 20.11 -0.75 -7.17
C ARG A 23 19.47 -2.07 -6.76
N MET A 24 18.53 -1.99 -5.83
CA MET A 24 17.71 -3.14 -5.44
C MET A 24 16.53 -3.30 -6.41
N VAL A 25 16.56 -4.32 -7.24
CA VAL A 25 15.53 -4.59 -8.24
C VAL A 25 14.55 -5.71 -7.81
N GLY A 26 14.90 -6.49 -6.77
CA GLY A 26 14.11 -7.62 -6.30
C GLY A 26 12.65 -7.28 -5.99
N PRO A 27 12.35 -6.24 -5.21
CA PRO A 27 10.98 -5.84 -4.91
C PRO A 27 10.16 -5.52 -6.16
N ASP A 28 10.73 -4.78 -7.13
CA ASP A 28 10.06 -4.46 -8.38
C ASP A 28 9.83 -5.71 -9.25
N LEU A 29 10.79 -6.63 -9.28
CA LEU A 29 10.67 -7.88 -10.05
C LEU A 29 9.63 -8.84 -9.50
N ILE A 30 9.40 -8.86 -8.19
CA ILE A 30 8.45 -9.76 -7.54
C ILE A 30 7.13 -9.03 -7.32
N TYR A 31 7.11 -8.05 -6.43
CA TYR A 31 5.88 -7.35 -6.04
C TYR A 31 5.36 -6.41 -7.11
N GLY A 32 6.25 -5.77 -7.89
CA GLY A 32 5.85 -4.96 -9.04
C GLY A 32 5.14 -5.78 -10.12
N ARG A 33 5.63 -7.00 -10.42
CA ARG A 33 4.95 -7.90 -11.34
C ARG A 33 3.63 -8.45 -10.77
N LEU A 34 3.56 -8.71 -9.47
CA LEU A 34 2.29 -9.10 -8.82
C LEU A 34 1.27 -7.96 -8.87
N PHE A 35 1.68 -6.74 -8.61
CA PHE A 35 0.85 -5.55 -8.72
C PHE A 35 0.20 -5.45 -10.11
N ASP A 36 1.01 -5.60 -11.16
CA ASP A 36 0.55 -5.57 -12.54
C ASP A 36 -0.37 -6.76 -12.87
N LYS A 37 0.00 -7.97 -12.43
CA LYS A 37 -0.76 -9.20 -12.66
C LYS A 37 -2.13 -9.20 -11.98
N ILE A 38 -2.24 -8.61 -10.79
CA ILE A 38 -3.51 -8.43 -10.07
C ILE A 38 -4.39 -7.41 -10.81
N GLY A 39 -3.79 -6.45 -11.49
CA GLY A 39 -4.50 -5.43 -12.26
C GLY A 39 -4.56 -4.06 -11.58
N PHE A 40 -3.77 -3.83 -10.54
CA PHE A 40 -3.74 -2.54 -9.83
C PHE A 40 -3.29 -1.36 -10.70
N GLY A 41 -2.68 -1.59 -11.87
CA GLY A 41 -2.46 -0.55 -12.87
C GLY A 41 -3.74 0.04 -13.49
N ALA A 42 -4.91 -0.56 -13.23
CA ALA A 42 -6.20 0.00 -13.63
C ALA A 42 -6.79 0.98 -12.60
N VAL A 43 -6.22 1.06 -11.40
CA VAL A 43 -6.60 2.04 -10.37
C VAL A 43 -6.18 3.42 -10.83
N ARG A 44 -7.14 4.32 -10.99
CA ARG A 44 -6.90 5.67 -11.48
C ARG A 44 -6.39 6.56 -10.35
N THR A 45 -5.19 7.08 -10.51
CA THR A 45 -4.59 8.02 -9.57
C THR A 45 -4.00 9.21 -10.31
N SER A 46 -3.55 10.23 -9.60
CA SER A 46 -2.86 11.38 -10.20
C SER A 46 -1.43 11.06 -10.65
N ASP A 47 -0.82 9.98 -10.10
CA ASP A 47 0.54 9.54 -10.43
C ASP A 47 0.66 8.02 -10.16
N ASP A 48 0.50 7.21 -11.21
CA ASP A 48 0.48 5.75 -11.12
C ASP A 48 1.85 5.17 -10.70
N GLU A 49 2.94 5.86 -11.03
CA GLU A 49 4.28 5.43 -10.62
C GLU A 49 4.47 5.60 -9.10
N ILE A 50 4.00 6.71 -8.55
CA ILE A 50 4.00 6.94 -7.10
C ILE A 50 3.14 5.87 -6.42
N PHE A 51 1.94 5.59 -6.94
CA PHE A 51 1.05 4.58 -6.37
C PHE A 51 1.73 3.21 -6.30
N LYS A 52 2.22 2.71 -7.41
CA LYS A 52 2.94 1.43 -7.49
C LYS A 52 4.16 1.39 -6.56
N SER A 53 4.96 2.45 -6.55
CA SER A 53 6.17 2.53 -5.74
C SER A 53 5.86 2.50 -4.25
N LEU A 54 4.84 3.21 -3.79
CA LEU A 54 4.41 3.21 -2.39
C LEU A 54 3.88 1.83 -1.96
N VAL A 55 3.04 1.19 -2.80
CA VAL A 55 2.50 -0.15 -2.53
C VAL A 55 3.62 -1.18 -2.46
N VAL A 56 4.48 -1.26 -3.49
CA VAL A 56 5.58 -2.23 -3.56
C VAL A 56 6.55 -2.05 -2.39
N THR A 57 6.93 -0.81 -2.09
CA THR A 57 7.85 -0.53 -0.99
C THR A 57 7.21 -0.88 0.35
N ARG A 58 5.92 -0.62 0.54
CA ARG A 58 5.20 -0.96 1.77
C ARG A 58 5.18 -2.45 2.06
N LEU A 59 5.07 -3.28 1.03
CA LEU A 59 5.11 -4.75 1.15
C LEU A 59 6.48 -5.26 1.54
N TYR A 60 7.53 -4.70 0.97
CA TYR A 60 8.90 -5.16 1.18
C TYR A 60 9.57 -4.52 2.40
N HIS A 61 9.38 -3.23 2.59
CA HIS A 61 10.03 -2.44 3.65
C HIS A 61 9.00 -1.55 4.37
N PRO A 62 8.14 -2.13 5.23
CA PRO A 62 7.15 -1.37 5.98
C PRO A 62 7.80 -0.35 6.93
N GLY A 63 7.29 0.88 6.90
CA GLY A 63 7.82 1.96 7.73
C GLY A 63 6.97 3.22 7.65
N SER A 64 7.42 4.30 8.32
CA SER A 64 6.81 5.63 8.16
C SER A 64 6.97 6.13 6.73
N LYS A 65 6.19 7.13 6.32
CA LYS A 65 6.30 7.74 4.98
C LYS A 65 7.71 8.23 4.71
N LEU A 66 8.30 8.96 5.64
CA LEU A 66 9.67 9.47 5.51
C LEU A 66 10.71 8.34 5.37
N LYS A 67 10.56 7.27 6.15
CA LYS A 67 11.43 6.08 6.03
C LYS A 67 11.27 5.40 4.67
N THR A 68 10.05 5.31 4.16
CA THR A 68 9.74 4.78 2.83
C THR A 68 10.42 5.60 1.73
N LEU A 69 10.34 6.93 1.78
CA LEU A 69 10.98 7.81 0.81
C LEU A 69 12.51 7.67 0.81
N ARG A 70 13.12 7.63 1.99
CA ARG A 70 14.57 7.40 2.12
C ARG A 70 14.98 6.05 1.55
N TYR A 71 14.19 5.01 1.80
CA TYR A 71 14.43 3.68 1.24
C TYR A 71 14.35 3.69 -0.29
N MET A 72 13.30 4.30 -0.86
CA MET A 72 13.14 4.41 -2.31
C MET A 72 14.29 5.18 -2.96
N ALA A 73 14.72 6.29 -2.37
CA ALA A 73 15.86 7.06 -2.85
C ALA A 73 17.16 6.26 -2.82
N TYR A 74 17.44 5.58 -1.70
CA TYR A 74 18.72 4.90 -1.47
C TYR A 74 18.85 3.59 -2.28
N PHE A 75 17.79 2.79 -2.34
CA PHE A 75 17.85 1.44 -2.88
C PHE A 75 17.15 1.26 -4.22
N MET A 76 16.18 2.10 -4.54
CA MET A 76 15.41 1.99 -5.78
C MET A 76 15.74 3.08 -6.80
N ASN A 77 16.60 4.03 -6.45
CA ASN A 77 16.93 5.21 -7.24
C ASN A 77 15.68 6.02 -7.66
N LYS A 78 14.67 6.06 -6.75
CA LYS A 78 13.43 6.80 -6.93
C LYS A 78 13.39 7.95 -5.92
N TYR A 79 13.52 9.17 -6.44
CA TYR A 79 13.57 10.38 -5.62
C TYR A 79 12.23 11.12 -5.70
N TYR A 80 11.56 11.20 -4.57
CA TYR A 80 10.32 11.96 -4.43
C TYR A 80 10.49 13.01 -3.33
N ASP A 81 9.97 14.19 -3.60
CA ASP A 81 9.83 15.23 -2.60
C ASP A 81 8.78 14.84 -1.55
N GLU A 82 9.03 15.14 -0.27
CA GLU A 82 8.17 14.77 0.83
C GLU A 82 6.79 15.44 0.70
N ASP A 83 6.74 16.72 0.41
CA ASP A 83 5.49 17.47 0.24
C ASP A 83 4.69 16.95 -0.96
N LYS A 84 5.37 16.51 -2.03
CA LYS A 84 4.71 15.89 -3.18
C LYS A 84 4.00 14.60 -2.76
N ILE A 85 4.63 13.78 -1.93
CA ILE A 85 4.03 12.52 -1.47
C ILE A 85 2.86 12.76 -0.52
N TYR A 86 2.97 13.71 0.42
CA TYR A 86 1.84 14.01 1.29
C TYR A 86 0.64 14.56 0.51
N ARG A 87 0.85 15.48 -0.42
CA ARG A 87 -0.22 15.96 -1.31
C ARG A 87 -0.85 14.84 -2.12
N TYR A 88 -0.02 13.93 -2.66
CA TYR A 88 -0.51 12.76 -3.37
C TYR A 88 -1.38 11.86 -2.49
N LEU A 89 -0.96 11.61 -1.24
CA LEU A 89 -1.75 10.81 -0.30
C LEU A 89 -3.07 11.50 0.06
N ASP A 90 -3.08 12.81 0.21
CA ASP A 90 -4.30 13.58 0.41
C ASP A 90 -5.25 13.44 -0.78
N GLU A 91 -4.73 13.48 -2.01
CA GLU A 91 -5.52 13.25 -3.23
C GLU A 91 -6.15 11.85 -3.28
N LEU A 92 -5.47 10.81 -2.79
CA LEU A 92 -6.03 9.46 -2.70
C LEU A 92 -7.18 9.34 -1.70
N CYS A 93 -7.19 10.17 -0.66
CA CYS A 93 -8.17 10.13 0.42
C CYS A 93 -9.45 10.93 0.13
N TRP A 94 -9.51 11.66 -0.98
CA TRP A 94 -10.66 12.53 -1.27
C TRP A 94 -11.91 11.73 -1.60
N ARG A 95 -12.97 11.99 -0.82
CA ARG A 95 -14.28 11.40 -1.01
C ARG A 95 -15.05 12.09 -2.14
N HIS A 96 -15.95 11.34 -2.75
CA HIS A 96 -16.93 11.82 -3.73
C HIS A 96 -17.57 13.15 -3.29
N GLY A 97 -17.46 14.20 -4.12
CA GLY A 97 -18.12 15.49 -3.89
C GLY A 97 -17.21 16.65 -3.50
N SER A 98 -15.91 16.46 -3.31
CA SER A 98 -14.99 17.57 -3.10
C SER A 98 -14.40 18.08 -4.41
N LYS A 99 -14.06 19.37 -4.44
CA LYS A 99 -13.72 20.17 -5.64
C LYS A 99 -12.43 19.79 -6.38
N HIS A 100 -11.96 18.55 -6.34
CA HIS A 100 -10.77 18.16 -7.07
C HIS A 100 -11.05 17.68 -8.50
N LYS A 101 -10.10 17.97 -9.39
CA LYS A 101 -10.19 17.87 -10.85
C LYS A 101 -10.26 16.44 -11.40
N GLY A 102 -10.19 15.40 -10.59
CA GLY A 102 -10.27 14.00 -11.01
C GLY A 102 -11.58 13.37 -10.54
N ASN A 103 -12.38 12.92 -11.48
CA ASN A 103 -13.64 12.21 -11.19
C ASN A 103 -13.38 10.70 -10.98
N TYR A 104 -12.40 10.35 -10.11
CA TYR A 104 -12.05 8.97 -9.79
C TYR A 104 -12.21 8.69 -8.30
N ASP A 105 -12.69 7.51 -8.00
CA ASP A 105 -12.81 6.96 -6.65
C ASP A 105 -11.77 5.85 -6.49
N VAL A 106 -10.64 6.20 -5.90
CA VAL A 106 -9.50 5.27 -5.71
C VAL A 106 -9.90 4.07 -4.86
N LYS A 107 -10.73 4.27 -3.83
CA LYS A 107 -11.22 3.17 -2.99
C LYS A 107 -12.03 2.19 -3.83
N HIS A 108 -13.00 2.69 -4.59
CA HIS A 108 -13.84 1.86 -5.46
C HIS A 108 -13.00 1.12 -6.52
N ASP A 109 -12.05 1.79 -7.16
CA ASP A 109 -11.17 1.16 -8.15
C ASP A 109 -10.34 0.03 -7.52
N ILE A 110 -9.78 0.22 -6.32
CA ILE A 110 -9.04 -0.81 -5.56
C ILE A 110 -9.96 -2.00 -5.24
N GLU A 111 -11.15 -1.76 -4.73
CA GLU A 111 -12.12 -2.81 -4.42
C GLU A 111 -12.54 -3.58 -5.65
N GLN A 112 -12.80 -2.91 -6.76
CA GLN A 112 -13.19 -3.53 -8.02
C GLN A 112 -12.08 -4.46 -8.57
N VAL A 113 -10.83 -4.00 -8.56
CA VAL A 113 -9.67 -4.79 -8.96
C VAL A 113 -9.51 -6.01 -8.05
N THR A 114 -9.59 -5.80 -6.74
CA THR A 114 -9.44 -6.83 -5.72
C THR A 114 -10.54 -7.90 -5.84
N TYR A 115 -11.81 -7.48 -5.94
CA TYR A 115 -12.94 -8.38 -6.13
C TYR A 115 -12.81 -9.20 -7.41
N ASN A 116 -12.48 -8.57 -8.53
CA ASN A 116 -12.33 -9.25 -9.81
C ASN A 116 -11.22 -10.30 -9.76
N GLN A 117 -10.09 -9.97 -9.13
CA GLN A 117 -8.99 -10.92 -8.96
C GLN A 117 -9.39 -12.08 -8.04
N THR A 118 -10.05 -11.80 -6.91
CA THR A 118 -10.55 -12.83 -5.98
C THR A 118 -11.55 -13.75 -6.65
N LYS A 119 -12.52 -13.19 -7.38
CA LYS A 119 -13.48 -13.96 -8.17
C LYS A 119 -12.79 -14.89 -9.17
N LYS A 120 -11.75 -14.40 -9.85
CA LYS A 120 -10.95 -15.20 -10.79
C LYS A 120 -10.22 -16.34 -10.08
N VAL A 121 -9.60 -16.09 -8.94
CA VAL A 121 -8.88 -17.09 -8.12
C VAL A 121 -9.84 -18.16 -7.60
N LEU A 122 -11.06 -17.78 -7.23
CA LEU A 122 -12.09 -18.68 -6.69
C LEU A 122 -12.94 -19.39 -7.77
N GLY A 123 -12.53 -19.37 -9.04
CA GLY A 123 -13.22 -20.08 -10.11
C GLY A 123 -14.49 -19.40 -10.64
N GLY A 124 -14.63 -18.10 -10.44
CA GLY A 124 -15.67 -17.28 -11.08
C GLY A 124 -16.84 -16.85 -10.18
N SER A 125 -16.94 -17.37 -8.94
CA SER A 125 -17.96 -16.96 -7.98
C SER A 125 -17.40 -16.83 -6.57
N VAL A 126 -18.01 -15.95 -5.77
CA VAL A 126 -17.74 -15.79 -4.34
C VAL A 126 -19.00 -16.20 -3.59
N ALA A 127 -19.02 -17.44 -3.11
CA ALA A 127 -20.21 -18.02 -2.47
C ALA A 127 -20.29 -17.74 -0.97
N ILE A 128 -19.15 -17.53 -0.32
CA ILE A 128 -19.03 -17.29 1.11
C ILE A 128 -18.13 -16.09 1.34
N VAL A 129 -18.54 -15.21 2.23
CA VAL A 129 -17.79 -14.02 2.64
C VAL A 129 -17.64 -14.04 4.14
N PHE A 130 -16.43 -13.81 4.62
CA PHE A 130 -16.12 -13.60 6.02
C PHE A 130 -15.88 -12.11 6.24
N TYR A 131 -16.39 -11.61 7.33
CA TYR A 131 -16.16 -10.23 7.77
C TYR A 131 -15.45 -10.23 9.11
N ASP A 132 -14.38 -9.45 9.22
CA ASP A 132 -13.65 -9.26 10.46
C ASP A 132 -13.26 -7.79 10.60
N THR A 133 -13.12 -7.35 11.84
CA THR A 133 -12.69 -6.00 12.16
C THR A 133 -11.37 -6.00 12.90
N THR A 134 -10.53 -5.04 12.57
CA THR A 134 -9.30 -4.77 13.31
C THR A 134 -9.18 -3.29 13.65
N THR A 135 -8.63 -3.00 14.81
CA THR A 135 -8.40 -1.63 15.26
C THR A 135 -6.97 -1.24 14.91
N MET A 136 -6.82 -0.12 14.21
CA MET A 136 -5.53 0.52 13.93
C MET A 136 -5.42 1.80 14.75
N TYR A 137 -4.42 1.89 15.62
CA TYR A 137 -4.16 3.07 16.45
C TYR A 137 -2.98 3.88 15.92
N PHE A 138 -2.97 5.16 16.26
CA PHE A 138 -1.92 6.09 15.90
C PHE A 138 -1.20 6.61 17.15
N GLU A 139 0.10 6.80 17.04
CA GLU A 139 0.89 7.38 18.14
C GLU A 139 0.82 8.92 18.18
N SER A 140 0.31 9.53 17.10
CA SER A 140 0.08 10.98 17.00
C SER A 140 -1.17 11.36 17.81
N ARG A 141 -1.13 12.54 18.44
CA ARG A 141 -2.25 13.09 19.22
C ARG A 141 -3.12 14.08 18.43
N GLU A 142 -2.88 14.27 17.15
CA GLU A 142 -3.60 15.23 16.32
C GLU A 142 -4.86 14.63 15.72
N ASP A 143 -5.89 15.46 15.66
CA ASP A 143 -7.31 15.15 15.54
C ASP A 143 -7.88 15.30 14.14
N ASP A 144 -8.55 14.25 13.70
CA ASP A 144 -9.58 14.27 12.68
C ASP A 144 -10.50 13.04 12.91
N ALA A 145 -10.83 12.20 11.94
CA ALA A 145 -11.63 10.99 12.11
C ALA A 145 -11.05 9.92 13.07
N ARG A 146 -9.89 10.18 13.67
CA ARG A 146 -9.19 9.29 14.61
C ARG A 146 -9.61 9.57 16.04
N ILE A 147 -10.69 8.97 16.48
CA ILE A 147 -11.26 9.16 17.81
C ILE A 147 -10.73 8.09 18.76
N PRO A 148 -10.38 8.42 20.02
CA PRO A 148 -10.10 7.41 21.03
C PRO A 148 -11.30 6.47 21.22
N GLY A 149 -11.05 5.17 21.26
CA GLY A 149 -12.10 4.17 21.37
C GLY A 149 -11.61 2.92 22.11
N TRP A 150 -12.46 1.92 22.20
CA TRP A 150 -12.08 0.65 22.80
C TRP A 150 -11.10 -0.11 21.88
N SER A 151 -9.98 -0.56 22.45
CA SER A 151 -8.98 -1.37 21.74
C SER A 151 -8.75 -2.69 22.45
N LYS A 152 -8.72 -3.78 21.71
CA LYS A 152 -8.36 -5.13 22.21
C LYS A 152 -6.97 -5.15 22.86
N ASP A 153 -6.08 -4.24 22.44
CA ASP A 153 -4.70 -4.12 22.95
C ASP A 153 -4.56 -3.16 24.16
N GLY A 154 -5.68 -2.67 24.71
CA GLY A 154 -5.67 -1.77 25.88
C GLY A 154 -5.23 -0.33 25.61
N LYS A 155 -5.06 0.07 24.35
CA LYS A 155 -4.63 1.43 23.95
C LYS A 155 -5.81 2.38 23.72
N ASN A 156 -6.76 2.41 24.64
CA ASN A 156 -8.02 3.14 24.51
C ASN A 156 -7.88 4.66 24.48
N ALA A 157 -6.73 5.20 24.87
CA ALA A 157 -6.45 6.64 24.86
C ALA A 157 -5.85 7.13 23.55
N ASN A 158 -5.45 6.23 22.65
CA ASN A 158 -4.84 6.60 21.39
C ASN A 158 -5.90 6.83 20.31
N PRO A 159 -5.72 7.84 19.46
CA PRO A 159 -6.54 7.99 18.25
C PRO A 159 -6.48 6.72 17.40
N GLN A 160 -7.62 6.21 16.99
CA GLN A 160 -7.73 4.94 16.28
C GLN A 160 -8.80 4.99 15.18
N VAL A 161 -8.73 4.03 14.28
CA VAL A 161 -9.79 3.73 13.31
C VAL A 161 -10.08 2.23 13.34
N VAL A 162 -11.30 1.87 13.00
CA VAL A 162 -11.69 0.46 12.85
C VAL A 162 -11.71 0.12 11.36
N LEU A 163 -10.90 -0.86 10.96
CA LEU A 163 -10.89 -1.40 9.60
C LEU A 163 -11.76 -2.66 9.59
N GLY A 164 -12.86 -2.62 8.84
CA GLY A 164 -13.64 -3.79 8.46
C GLY A 164 -13.11 -4.38 7.15
N LEU A 165 -12.85 -5.68 7.12
CA LEU A 165 -12.33 -6.38 5.95
C LEU A 165 -13.26 -7.52 5.55
N LEU A 166 -13.67 -7.53 4.28
CA LEU A 166 -14.39 -8.63 3.64
C LEU A 166 -13.42 -9.55 2.94
N VAL A 167 -13.47 -10.83 3.26
CA VAL A 167 -12.63 -11.85 2.64
C VAL A 167 -13.46 -13.05 2.17
N GLY A 168 -13.07 -13.60 1.04
CA GLY A 168 -13.60 -14.88 0.55
C GLY A 168 -12.81 -16.07 1.09
N PRO A 169 -13.17 -17.30 0.65
CA PRO A 169 -12.46 -18.51 1.02
C PRO A 169 -10.96 -18.42 0.75
N GLY A 170 -10.15 -18.98 1.64
CA GLY A 170 -8.70 -18.92 1.56
C GLY A 170 -8.09 -17.55 1.91
N GLY A 171 -8.86 -16.64 2.52
CA GLY A 171 -8.37 -15.31 2.91
C GLY A 171 -8.20 -14.32 1.74
N ASN A 172 -8.85 -14.60 0.60
CA ASN A 172 -8.79 -13.70 -0.55
C ASN A 172 -9.61 -12.43 -0.29
N PRO A 173 -9.04 -11.22 -0.35
CA PRO A 173 -9.73 -9.99 -0.03
C PRO A 173 -10.80 -9.65 -1.10
N ILE A 174 -11.89 -9.04 -0.67
CA ILE A 174 -13.02 -8.64 -1.51
C ILE A 174 -13.23 -7.13 -1.46
N GLY A 175 -13.28 -6.57 -0.26
CA GLY A 175 -13.50 -5.15 -0.01
C GLY A 175 -13.16 -4.78 1.42
N TYR A 176 -13.19 -3.49 1.72
CA TYR A 176 -12.92 -2.99 3.06
C TYR A 176 -13.70 -1.71 3.35
N GLU A 177 -13.90 -1.43 4.62
CA GLU A 177 -14.44 -0.14 5.08
C GLU A 177 -13.62 0.36 6.28
N ILE A 178 -13.50 1.68 6.38
CA ILE A 178 -12.84 2.33 7.51
C ILE A 178 -13.88 3.14 8.27
N HIS A 179 -14.02 2.81 9.55
CA HIS A 179 -14.94 3.46 10.47
C HIS A 179 -14.19 4.29 11.51
N GLU A 180 -14.89 5.22 12.14
CA GLU A 180 -14.39 5.97 13.27
C GLU A 180 -13.99 5.02 14.42
N GLY A 181 -12.95 5.41 15.17
CA GLY A 181 -12.35 4.55 16.17
C GLY A 181 -13.25 4.13 17.35
N ASN A 182 -14.33 4.86 17.58
CA ASN A 182 -15.34 4.55 18.59
C ASN A 182 -16.55 3.77 18.04
N THR A 183 -16.53 3.37 16.76
CA THR A 183 -17.64 2.62 16.16
C THR A 183 -17.74 1.22 16.77
N TYR A 184 -18.95 0.89 17.24
CA TYR A 184 -19.22 -0.47 17.76
C TYR A 184 -19.20 -1.49 16.61
N GLU A 185 -18.52 -2.60 16.82
CA GLU A 185 -18.30 -3.65 15.81
C GLU A 185 -19.59 -4.11 15.10
N GLY A 186 -20.69 -4.27 15.85
CA GLY A 186 -21.99 -4.64 15.29
C GLY A 186 -22.57 -3.65 14.29
N HIS A 187 -22.08 -2.40 14.28
CA HIS A 187 -22.56 -1.36 13.35
C HIS A 187 -21.66 -1.23 12.10
N THR A 188 -20.56 -1.96 12.03
CA THR A 188 -19.60 -1.85 10.93
C THR A 188 -19.97 -2.72 9.72
N MET A 189 -20.84 -3.72 9.90
CA MET A 189 -21.19 -4.68 8.87
C MET A 189 -22.24 -4.18 7.87
N ILE A 190 -23.10 -3.24 8.27
CA ILE A 190 -24.23 -2.79 7.46
C ILE A 190 -23.85 -1.87 6.28
N PRO A 191 -22.80 -1.04 6.35
CA PRO A 191 -22.40 -0.18 5.23
C PRO A 191 -21.66 -0.89 4.11
N ILE A 192 -21.26 -2.13 4.27
CA ILE A 192 -20.53 -2.95 3.32
C ILE A 192 -21.50 -3.85 2.56
#